data_0fc4e34a02f069414122ebced95cdaee
#
_entry.id   0fc4e34a02f069414122ebced95cdaee
#
_cell.length_a   1.000
_cell.length_b   1.000
_cell.length_c   1.000
_cell.angle_alpha   90.00
_cell.angle_beta   90.00
_cell.angle_gamma   90.00
#
_symmetry.space_group_name_H-M   'P 1'
#
loop_
_entity.id
_entity.type
_entity.pdbx_description
1 polymer ?
#
loop_
_entity_poly.entity_id
_entity_poly.type
_entity_poly.pdbx_seq_one_letter_code
_entity_poly.pdbx_strand_id
1 'polypeptide(L)'
;MKLAALLGNDTLKRRLSALQAKGKLTHSFLLTGPEGSGRHTLARILCAAMQCTAPGERPCGVCPQCRKVLDGAHPDICIVDDPEKKTIPVKLVRDACTDLYIRPNEGQRKIYLFPRAQDLNQQEIGRAHV
;
A
#
# COMPACT_ATOMS: atom_id res chain seq x y z
N MET A 1 -0.35 -15.32 -4.95
CA MET A 1 -0.63 -14.30 -3.90
C MET A 1 -1.84 -14.74 -3.09
N LYS A 2 -1.74 -14.67 -1.77
CA LYS A 2 -2.83 -15.08 -0.87
C LYS A 2 -3.83 -13.95 -0.71
N LEU A 3 -4.97 -14.09 -1.36
CA LEU A 3 -6.01 -13.05 -1.42
C LEU A 3 -7.34 -13.52 -0.81
N ALA A 4 -7.30 -14.51 0.08
CA ALA A 4 -8.49 -15.10 0.67
C ALA A 4 -9.35 -14.09 1.47
N ALA A 5 -8.72 -13.07 2.05
CA ALA A 5 -9.42 -12.03 2.79
C ALA A 5 -10.24 -11.10 1.89
N LEU A 6 -9.95 -11.08 0.59
CA LEU A 6 -10.70 -10.31 -0.39
C LEU A 6 -11.74 -11.23 -1.05
N LEU A 7 -13.01 -10.94 -0.85
CA LEU A 7 -14.09 -11.74 -1.41
C LEU A 7 -14.40 -11.30 -2.85
N GLY A 8 -14.56 -12.26 -3.74
CA GLY A 8 -14.89 -11.97 -5.14
C GLY A 8 -13.70 -11.45 -5.95
N ASN A 9 -14.02 -10.86 -7.11
CA ASN A 9 -13.08 -10.23 -8.03
C ASN A 9 -11.91 -11.14 -8.47
N ASP A 10 -12.26 -12.32 -8.98
CA ASP A 10 -11.29 -13.36 -9.35
C ASP A 10 -10.35 -12.94 -10.47
N THR A 11 -10.80 -12.07 -11.38
CA THR A 11 -9.96 -11.55 -12.46
C THR A 11 -8.81 -10.72 -11.91
N LEU A 12 -9.09 -9.83 -10.95
CA LEU A 12 -8.07 -9.01 -10.29
C LEU A 12 -7.09 -9.89 -9.52
N LYS A 13 -7.60 -10.86 -8.78
CA LYS A 13 -6.77 -11.80 -8.02
C LYS A 13 -5.79 -12.55 -8.93
N ARG A 14 -6.26 -13.03 -10.07
CA ARG A 14 -5.41 -13.72 -11.06
C ARG A 14 -4.34 -12.80 -11.62
N ARG A 15 -4.70 -11.56 -11.95
CA ARG A 15 -3.74 -10.57 -12.46
C ARG A 15 -2.64 -10.25 -11.46
N LEU A 16 -3.00 -10.03 -10.20
CA LEU A 16 -2.04 -9.73 -9.14
C LEU A 16 -1.11 -10.92 -8.87
N SER A 17 -1.66 -12.13 -8.84
CA SER A 17 -0.88 -13.35 -8.65
C SER A 17 0.11 -13.57 -9.80
N ALA A 18 -0.31 -13.31 -11.04
CA ALA A 18 0.56 -13.41 -12.21
C ALA A 18 1.69 -12.38 -12.16
N LEU A 19 1.40 -11.14 -11.77
CA LEU A 19 2.42 -10.09 -11.63
C LEU A 19 3.43 -10.45 -10.54
N GLN A 20 2.97 -10.99 -9.43
CA GLN A 20 3.86 -11.43 -8.36
C GLN A 20 4.78 -12.57 -8.82
N ALA A 21 4.23 -13.56 -9.50
CA ALA A 21 4.99 -14.71 -10.00
C ALA A 21 6.09 -14.29 -10.96
N LYS A 22 5.87 -13.22 -11.74
CA LYS A 22 6.87 -12.65 -12.65
C LYS A 22 7.83 -11.66 -11.99
N GLY A 23 7.66 -11.39 -10.69
CA GLY A 23 8.45 -10.37 -10.00
C GLY A 23 8.13 -8.94 -10.46
N LYS A 24 6.95 -8.72 -11.04
CA LYS A 24 6.57 -7.44 -11.67
C LYS A 24 5.51 -6.67 -10.89
N LEU A 25 5.40 -6.87 -9.58
CA LEU A 25 4.60 -5.96 -8.77
C LEU A 25 5.21 -4.56 -8.89
N THR A 26 4.42 -3.63 -9.38
CA THR A 26 4.89 -2.28 -9.71
C THR A 26 5.17 -1.46 -8.47
N HIS A 27 5.81 -0.30 -8.67
CA HIS A 27 6.11 0.63 -7.59
C HIS A 27 4.91 1.44 -7.13
N SER A 28 3.84 1.46 -7.92
CA SER A 28 2.71 2.33 -7.67
C SER A 28 1.41 1.67 -8.08
N PHE A 29 0.40 1.76 -7.21
CA PHE A 29 -0.94 1.23 -7.47
C PHE A 29 -1.99 2.30 -7.18
N LEU A 30 -2.96 2.41 -8.07
CA LEU A 30 -4.18 3.15 -7.83
C LEU A 30 -5.34 2.18 -7.74
N LEU A 31 -5.93 2.06 -6.55
CA LEU A 31 -7.06 1.18 -6.29
C LEU A 31 -8.35 1.98 -6.33
N THR A 32 -9.21 1.69 -7.29
CA THR A 32 -10.47 2.40 -7.48
C THR A 32 -11.65 1.47 -7.26
N GLY A 33 -12.75 2.05 -6.82
CA GLY A 33 -13.99 1.31 -6.60
C GLY A 33 -14.90 2.04 -5.61
N PRO A 34 -16.16 1.58 -5.50
CA PRO A 34 -17.10 2.15 -4.53
C PRO A 34 -16.69 1.81 -3.10
N GLU A 35 -17.26 2.54 -2.14
CA GLU A 35 -17.11 2.21 -0.73
C GLU A 35 -17.54 0.77 -0.46
N GLY A 36 -16.81 0.07 0.40
CA GLY A 36 -17.10 -1.32 0.74
C GLY A 36 -16.66 -2.34 -0.30
N SER A 37 -15.97 -1.92 -1.37
CA SER A 37 -15.49 -2.84 -2.41
C SER A 37 -14.23 -3.63 -2.03
N GLY A 38 -13.64 -3.35 -0.86
CA GLY A 38 -12.44 -4.04 -0.38
C GLY A 38 -11.12 -3.37 -0.77
N ARG A 39 -11.13 -2.10 -1.16
CA ARG A 39 -9.93 -1.34 -1.53
C ARG A 39 -8.88 -1.31 -0.41
N HIS A 40 -9.32 -1.01 0.81
CA HIS A 40 -8.41 -0.95 1.96
C HIS A 40 -7.87 -2.32 2.33
N THR A 41 -8.70 -3.36 2.25
CA THR A 41 -8.28 -4.74 2.47
C THR A 41 -7.21 -5.14 1.46
N LEU A 42 -7.45 -4.83 0.17
CA LEU A 42 -6.48 -5.12 -0.89
C LEU A 42 -5.18 -4.36 -0.69
N ALA A 43 -5.25 -3.07 -0.33
CA ALA A 43 -4.07 -2.26 -0.06
C ALA A 43 -3.21 -2.88 1.05
N ARG A 44 -3.84 -3.33 2.12
CA ARG A 44 -3.14 -4.00 3.24
C ARG A 44 -2.47 -5.29 2.80
N ILE A 45 -3.17 -6.11 2.03
CA ILE A 45 -2.62 -7.37 1.49
C ILE A 45 -1.41 -7.10 0.59
N LEU A 46 -1.51 -6.09 -0.28
CA LEU A 46 -0.39 -5.69 -1.14
C LEU A 46 0.82 -5.23 -0.33
N CYS A 47 0.60 -4.42 0.70
CA CYS A 47 1.66 -3.99 1.60
C CYS A 47 2.34 -5.18 2.29
N ALA A 48 1.55 -6.13 2.78
CA ALA A 48 2.08 -7.33 3.40
C ALA A 48 2.88 -8.18 2.41
N ALA A 49 2.40 -8.32 1.18
CA ALA A 49 3.10 -9.05 0.13
C ALA A 49 4.45 -8.41 -0.21
N MET A 50 4.50 -7.07 -0.25
CA MET A 50 5.73 -6.34 -0.56
C MET A 50 6.76 -6.42 0.57
N GLN A 51 6.32 -6.52 1.81
CA GLN A 51 7.22 -6.62 2.97
C GLN A 51 7.51 -8.06 3.40
N CYS A 52 6.80 -9.04 2.88
CA CYS A 52 6.96 -10.44 3.25
C CYS A 52 8.37 -10.94 2.94
N THR A 53 8.99 -11.59 3.92
CA THR A 53 10.35 -12.14 3.80
C THR A 53 10.37 -13.66 3.63
N ALA A 54 9.21 -14.31 3.76
CA ALA A 54 9.13 -15.76 3.64
C ALA A 54 9.24 -16.22 2.19
N PRO A 55 9.81 -17.40 1.93
CA PRO A 55 9.77 -17.99 0.60
C PRO A 55 8.35 -18.49 0.29
N GLY A 56 8.03 -18.58 -1.01
CA GLY A 56 6.76 -19.11 -1.46
C GLY A 56 5.71 -18.04 -1.68
N GLU A 57 4.45 -18.40 -1.47
CA GLU A 57 3.32 -17.52 -1.76
C GLU A 57 3.24 -16.37 -0.77
N ARG A 58 3.05 -15.15 -1.29
CA ARG A 58 3.00 -13.92 -0.49
C ARG A 58 1.60 -13.31 -0.51
N PRO A 59 1.21 -12.61 0.56
CA PRO A 59 1.85 -12.59 1.87
C PRO A 59 1.69 -13.93 2.59
N CYS A 60 2.68 -14.34 3.37
CA CYS A 60 2.57 -15.59 4.13
C CYS A 60 1.65 -15.45 5.35
N GLY A 61 1.48 -14.24 5.84
CA GLY A 61 0.62 -13.92 6.97
C GLY A 61 1.21 -14.23 8.34
N VAL A 62 2.37 -14.89 8.41
CA VAL A 62 2.94 -15.37 9.67
C VAL A 62 4.35 -14.85 9.96
N CYS A 63 5.08 -14.35 8.95
CA CYS A 63 6.39 -13.78 9.22
C CYS A 63 6.25 -12.45 9.99
N PRO A 64 7.31 -11.98 10.68
CA PRO A 64 7.23 -10.75 11.47
C PRO A 64 6.78 -9.53 10.64
N GLN A 65 7.23 -9.44 9.39
CA GLN A 65 6.86 -8.31 8.53
C GLN A 65 5.37 -8.32 8.18
N CYS A 66 4.83 -9.48 7.77
CA CYS A 66 3.41 -9.62 7.49
C CYS A 66 2.55 -9.30 8.72
N ARG A 67 2.95 -9.80 9.89
CA ARG A 67 2.20 -9.57 11.14
C ARG A 67 2.14 -8.09 11.48
N LYS A 68 3.25 -7.37 11.36
CA LYS A 68 3.28 -5.92 11.61
C LYS A 68 2.39 -5.15 10.64
N VAL A 69 2.40 -5.51 9.36
CA VAL A 69 1.52 -4.87 8.37
C VAL A 69 0.05 -5.12 8.71
N LEU A 70 -0.30 -6.36 8.98
CA LEU A 70 -1.68 -6.74 9.28
C LEU A 70 -2.19 -6.11 10.59
N ASP A 71 -1.30 -5.90 11.55
CA ASP A 71 -1.62 -5.23 12.81
C ASP A 71 -1.61 -3.69 12.69
N GLY A 72 -1.24 -3.15 11.53
CA GLY A 72 -1.18 -1.71 11.32
C GLY A 72 0.00 -1.02 12.01
N ALA A 73 1.04 -1.78 12.34
CA ALA A 73 2.17 -1.30 13.17
C ALA A 73 3.53 -1.36 12.45
N HIS A 74 3.56 -1.51 11.13
CA HIS A 74 4.83 -1.58 10.40
C HIS A 74 5.47 -0.18 10.28
N PRO A 75 6.74 0.00 10.71
CA PRO A 75 7.38 1.33 10.72
C PRO A 75 7.70 1.88 9.33
N ASP A 76 7.76 1.03 8.32
CA ASP A 76 8.08 1.44 6.94
C ASP A 76 6.84 1.65 6.07
N ILE A 77 5.65 1.61 6.67
CA ILE A 77 4.40 1.93 6.01
C ILE A 77 3.85 3.22 6.60
N CYS A 78 3.76 4.25 5.76
CA CYS A 78 3.27 5.56 6.15
C CYS A 78 1.89 5.80 5.54
N ILE A 79 0.91 6.12 6.37
CA ILE A 79 -0.42 6.52 5.92
C ILE A 79 -0.43 8.03 5.81
N VAL A 80 -0.58 8.55 4.59
CA VAL A 80 -0.61 9.98 4.31
C VAL A 80 -2.06 10.44 4.29
N ASP A 81 -2.57 10.80 5.45
CA ASP A 81 -3.94 11.26 5.63
C ASP A 81 -4.10 12.03 6.94
N ASP A 82 -5.08 12.91 6.96
CA ASP A 82 -5.56 13.56 8.17
C ASP A 82 -7.09 13.48 8.14
N PRO A 83 -7.69 12.52 8.87
CA PRO A 83 -9.13 12.29 8.81
C PRO A 83 -9.98 13.47 9.32
N GLU A 84 -9.37 14.42 10.04
CA GLU A 84 -10.06 15.63 10.52
C GLU A 84 -10.15 16.71 9.44
N LYS A 85 -9.45 16.56 8.31
CA LYS A 85 -9.44 17.53 7.23
C LYS A 85 -10.22 17.03 6.02
N LYS A 86 -10.86 17.95 5.29
CA LYS A 86 -11.58 17.61 4.04
C LYS A 86 -10.63 17.21 2.93
N THR A 87 -9.49 17.88 2.84
CA THR A 87 -8.43 17.57 1.88
C THR A 87 -7.19 17.14 2.62
N ILE A 88 -6.29 16.44 1.94
CA ILE A 88 -5.01 16.05 2.53
C ILE A 88 -4.12 17.29 2.58
N PRO A 89 -3.60 17.68 3.75
CA PRO A 89 -2.74 18.86 3.85
C PRO A 89 -1.46 18.72 3.03
N VAL A 90 -1.07 19.78 2.33
CA VAL A 90 0.15 19.83 1.53
C VAL A 90 1.38 19.44 2.35
N LYS A 91 1.40 19.80 3.62
CA LYS A 91 2.52 19.48 4.52
C LYS A 91 2.74 17.97 4.62
N LEU A 92 1.67 17.18 4.74
CA LEU A 92 1.79 15.72 4.84
C LEU A 92 2.40 15.11 3.58
N VAL A 93 1.98 15.58 2.40
CA VAL A 93 2.55 15.12 1.12
C VAL A 93 4.01 15.54 1.00
N ARG A 94 4.32 16.77 1.39
CA ARG A 94 5.68 17.29 1.36
C ARG A 94 6.62 16.50 2.27
N ASP A 95 6.17 16.18 3.48
CA ASP A 95 6.92 15.39 4.44
C ASP A 95 7.17 13.96 3.91
N ALA A 96 6.16 13.36 3.28
CA ALA A 96 6.29 12.05 2.66
C ALA A 96 7.33 12.08 1.52
N CYS A 97 7.29 13.11 0.66
CA CYS A 97 8.26 13.26 -0.43
C CYS A 97 9.70 13.40 0.09
N THR A 98 9.89 14.11 1.18
CA THR A 98 11.21 14.24 1.83
C THR A 98 11.68 12.89 2.38
N ASP A 99 10.78 12.14 3.00
CA ASP A 99 11.06 10.85 3.62
C ASP A 99 11.40 9.75 2.60
N LEU A 100 11.01 9.91 1.34
CA LEU A 100 11.29 8.95 0.27
C LEU A 100 12.78 8.61 0.12
N TYR A 101 13.65 9.54 0.45
CA TYR A 101 15.11 9.37 0.32
C TYR A 101 15.75 8.69 1.52
N ILE A 102 15.00 8.41 2.58
CA ILE A 102 15.48 7.74 3.77
C ILE A 102 15.24 6.23 3.62
N ARG A 103 16.23 5.43 3.99
CA ARG A 103 16.13 3.97 3.88
C ARG A 103 15.04 3.41 4.79
N PRO A 104 14.43 2.25 4.44
CA PRO A 104 13.53 1.56 5.34
C PRO A 104 14.18 1.25 6.68
N ASN A 105 13.40 1.26 7.76
CA ASN A 105 13.90 0.95 9.09
C ASN A 105 14.18 -0.54 9.26
N GLU A 106 13.25 -1.40 8.85
CA GLU A 106 13.39 -2.85 9.00
C GLU A 106 12.84 -3.65 7.82
N GLY A 107 11.96 -3.09 7.02
CA GLY A 107 11.38 -3.74 5.85
C GLY A 107 12.26 -3.65 4.62
N GLN A 108 11.84 -4.30 3.56
CA GLN A 108 12.53 -4.26 2.27
C GLN A 108 12.24 -2.98 1.50
N ARG A 109 11.10 -2.34 1.76
CA ARG A 109 10.61 -1.17 1.03
C ARG A 109 9.93 -0.20 1.98
N LYS A 110 9.95 1.07 1.60
CA LYS A 110 9.06 2.07 2.17
C LYS A 110 7.80 2.14 1.34
N ILE A 111 6.66 2.17 2.00
CA ILE A 111 5.35 2.19 1.35
C ILE A 111 4.56 3.39 1.89
N TYR A 112 3.99 4.15 0.98
CA TYR A 112 3.12 5.29 1.31
C TYR A 112 1.72 4.99 0.83
N LEU A 113 0.75 5.06 1.75
CA LEU A 113 -0.65 4.86 1.46
C LEU A 113 -1.37 6.21 1.48
N PHE A 114 -2.14 6.47 0.45
CA PHE A 114 -3.01 7.65 0.35
C PHE A 114 -4.47 7.17 0.34
N PRO A 115 -5.09 6.97 1.51
CA PRO A 115 -6.45 6.41 1.59
C PRO A 115 -7.50 7.26 0.86
N ARG A 116 -7.26 8.57 0.77
CA ARG A 116 -8.16 9.52 0.13
C ARG A 116 -7.49 10.24 -1.03
N ALA A 117 -6.93 9.47 -1.98
CA ALA A 117 -6.22 10.05 -3.11
C ALA A 117 -7.08 11.02 -3.91
N GLN A 118 -8.41 10.81 -3.95
CA GLN A 118 -9.35 11.70 -4.61
C GLN A 118 -9.45 13.09 -3.95
N ASP A 119 -9.03 13.21 -2.69
CA ASP A 119 -9.05 14.47 -1.94
C ASP A 119 -7.73 15.24 -2.00
N LEU A 120 -6.79 14.79 -2.82
CA LEU A 120 -5.59 15.55 -3.15
C LEU A 120 -5.95 16.68 -4.11
N ASN A 121 -5.40 17.89 -3.86
CA ASN A 121 -5.55 18.98 -4.83
C ASN A 121 -4.49 18.86 -5.94
N GLN A 122 -4.59 19.73 -6.97
CA GLN A 122 -3.68 19.65 -8.13
C GLN A 122 -2.20 19.82 -7.76
N GLN A 123 -1.89 20.65 -6.78
CA GLN A 123 -0.51 20.85 -6.32
C GLN A 123 0.04 19.59 -5.68
N GLU A 124 -0.77 18.91 -4.88
CA GLU A 124 -0.40 17.67 -4.21
C GLU A 124 -0.24 16.54 -5.20
N ILE A 125 -1.12 16.43 -6.20
CA ILE A 125 -1.01 15.44 -7.27
C ILE A 125 0.29 15.64 -8.06
N GLY A 126 0.62 16.89 -8.40
CA GLY A 126 1.87 17.19 -9.09
C GLY A 126 3.11 16.77 -8.30
N ARG A 127 3.09 16.91 -6.98
CA ARG A 127 4.17 16.46 -6.11
C ARG A 127 4.23 14.94 -5.99
N ALA A 128 3.11 14.26 -6.01
CA ALA A 128 3.05 12.81 -5.92
C ALA A 128 3.61 12.11 -7.16
N HIS A 129 3.69 12.81 -8.29
CA HIS A 129 4.25 12.29 -9.54
C HIS A 129 5.76 12.47 -9.69
N VAL A 130 6.38 13.16 -8.78
CA VAL A 130 7.83 13.43 -8.85
C VAL A 130 8.64 12.28 -8.29
#